data_a20f7fa51d964a396b1961e98142a770
#
_entry.id   a20f7fa51d964a396b1961e98142a770
#
_cell.length_a   1.000
_cell.length_b   1.000
_cell.length_c   1.000
_cell.angle_alpha   90.00
_cell.angle_beta   90.00
_cell.angle_gamma   90.00
#
_symmetry.space_group_name_H-M   'P 1'
#
loop_
_entity.id
_entity.type
_entity.pdbx_description
1 polymer ?
#
loop_
_entity_poly.entity_id
_entity_poly.type
_entity_poly.pdbx_seq_one_letter_code
_entity_poly.pdbx_strand_id
1 'polypeptide(L)'
;MMLSGIHTTKPRTQRYVDAFVHGSGQGRIYQFRDLKSLPEENLTMYGILAGSGEVYKWCERENKDFYFMDHGYFTNAHDSPHWLRITKNNHCQNILQQRPTDRYEKHFKQDIKPWNKGKKILVLPPTNAIANFFNATDWLDNTLKILKQNTDREIDVREKPYNPTIEIDHVGATVK
;
A
#
# COMPACT_ATOMS: atom_id res chain seq x y z
N MET A 1 -1.11 -20.73 14.40
CA MET A 1 -2.22 -19.99 13.76
C MET A 1 -2.03 -20.11 12.26
N MET A 2 -3.01 -20.67 11.55
CA MET A 2 -2.90 -20.88 10.12
C MET A 2 -3.03 -19.53 9.38
N LEU A 3 -2.16 -19.29 8.40
CA LEU A 3 -2.16 -18.09 7.57
C LEU A 3 -2.36 -18.50 6.11
N SER A 4 -3.36 -17.94 5.46
CA SER A 4 -3.68 -18.23 4.06
C SER A 4 -3.47 -17.03 3.17
N GLY A 5 -3.02 -17.26 1.96
CA GLY A 5 -2.70 -16.23 0.99
C GLY A 5 -3.78 -16.07 -0.08
N ILE A 6 -3.97 -14.83 -0.53
CA ILE A 6 -4.87 -14.52 -1.65
C ILE A 6 -4.02 -14.16 -2.87
N HIS A 7 -4.12 -14.97 -3.91
CA HIS A 7 -3.59 -14.66 -5.23
C HIS A 7 -4.57 -13.84 -6.04
N THR A 8 -4.04 -12.83 -6.70
CA THR A 8 -4.75 -12.06 -7.72
C THR A 8 -4.24 -12.45 -9.11
N THR A 9 -4.70 -11.78 -10.15
CA THR A 9 -4.27 -12.05 -11.53
C THR A 9 -2.81 -11.65 -11.84
N LYS A 10 -2.10 -11.00 -10.90
CA LYS A 10 -0.72 -10.52 -11.13
C LYS A 10 0.33 -11.49 -10.61
N PRO A 11 1.03 -12.23 -11.49
CA PRO A 11 2.04 -13.23 -11.08
C PRO A 11 3.16 -12.67 -10.20
N ARG A 12 3.54 -11.40 -10.44
CA ARG A 12 4.61 -10.74 -9.67
C ARG A 12 4.30 -10.67 -8.18
N THR A 13 3.03 -10.46 -7.82
CA THR A 13 2.62 -10.31 -6.42
C THR A 13 2.42 -11.64 -5.73
N GLN A 14 2.10 -12.69 -6.49
CA GLN A 14 1.90 -14.04 -5.98
C GLN A 14 3.12 -14.55 -5.21
N ARG A 15 4.30 -14.39 -5.75
CA ARG A 15 5.55 -14.84 -5.10
C ARG A 15 5.76 -14.27 -3.70
N TYR A 16 5.30 -13.04 -3.43
CA TYR A 16 5.42 -12.44 -2.10
C TYR A 16 4.41 -13.04 -1.12
N VAL A 17 3.19 -13.28 -1.61
CA VAL A 17 2.16 -13.96 -0.83
C VAL A 17 2.59 -15.39 -0.51
N ASP A 18 3.10 -16.13 -1.51
CA ASP A 18 3.60 -17.49 -1.35
C ASP A 18 4.71 -17.57 -0.32
N ALA A 19 5.72 -16.70 -0.45
CA ALA A 19 6.85 -16.67 0.48
C ALA A 19 6.40 -16.39 1.92
N PHE A 20 5.42 -15.49 2.12
CA PHE A 20 4.92 -15.17 3.44
C PHE A 20 4.11 -16.32 4.04
N VAL A 21 3.23 -16.95 3.26
CA VAL A 21 2.45 -18.12 3.68
C VAL A 21 3.37 -19.30 3.99
N HIS A 22 4.33 -19.58 3.09
CA HIS A 22 5.29 -20.67 3.29
C HIS A 22 6.14 -20.46 4.55
N GLY A 23 6.61 -19.22 4.76
CA GLY A 23 7.39 -18.85 5.95
C GLY A 23 6.61 -18.95 7.26
N SER A 24 5.27 -18.93 7.22
CA SER A 24 4.42 -19.15 8.39
C SER A 24 4.30 -20.63 8.81
N GLY A 25 4.80 -21.55 8.00
CA GLY A 25 4.85 -22.99 8.26
C GLY A 25 3.58 -23.75 7.88
N GLN A 26 2.41 -23.12 7.86
CA GLN A 26 1.15 -23.76 7.50
C GLN A 26 0.20 -22.71 6.90
N GLY A 27 -0.33 -23.00 5.71
CA GLY A 27 -1.30 -22.12 5.07
C GLY A 27 -1.76 -22.64 3.73
N ARG A 28 -2.78 -22.00 3.19
CA ARG A 28 -3.34 -22.32 1.87
C ARG A 28 -3.27 -21.09 0.99
N ILE A 29 -3.27 -21.31 -0.31
CA ILE A 29 -3.37 -20.25 -1.29
C ILE A 29 -4.74 -20.33 -1.95
N TYR A 30 -5.45 -19.22 -1.95
CA TYR A 30 -6.74 -19.06 -2.60
C TYR A 30 -6.61 -18.13 -3.79
N GLN A 31 -7.32 -18.41 -4.87
CA GLN A 31 -7.46 -17.48 -5.97
C GLN A 31 -8.61 -16.52 -5.68
N PHE A 32 -8.37 -15.22 -5.80
CA PHE A 32 -9.40 -14.20 -5.56
C PHE A 32 -10.72 -14.49 -6.31
N ARG A 33 -10.62 -14.86 -7.59
CA ARG A 33 -11.78 -15.15 -8.45
C ARG A 33 -12.64 -16.32 -7.98
N ASP A 34 -12.08 -17.22 -7.16
CA ASP A 34 -12.76 -18.43 -6.71
C ASP A 34 -13.36 -18.27 -5.30
N LEU A 35 -13.11 -17.11 -4.65
CA LEU A 35 -13.61 -16.82 -3.32
C LEU A 35 -15.12 -16.51 -3.35
N LYS A 36 -15.90 -17.34 -2.66
CA LYS A 36 -17.33 -17.10 -2.39
C LYS A 36 -17.58 -16.57 -0.97
N SER A 37 -16.68 -16.85 -0.07
CA SER A 37 -16.66 -16.40 1.32
C SER A 37 -15.23 -16.22 1.78
N LEU A 38 -15.00 -15.42 2.84
CA LEU A 38 -13.68 -15.35 3.44
C LEU A 38 -13.31 -16.68 4.10
N PRO A 39 -12.09 -17.19 3.87
CA PRO A 39 -11.59 -18.35 4.59
C PRO A 39 -11.56 -18.11 6.11
N GLU A 40 -11.62 -19.18 6.90
CA GLU A 40 -11.57 -19.07 8.37
C GLU A 40 -10.22 -18.61 8.89
N GLU A 41 -9.15 -18.93 8.17
CA GLU A 41 -7.78 -18.60 8.53
C GLU A 41 -7.52 -17.09 8.40
N ASN A 42 -6.50 -16.59 9.07
CA ASN A 42 -6.01 -15.23 8.83
C ASN A 42 -5.48 -15.12 7.40
N LEU A 43 -5.75 -13.98 6.77
CA LEU A 43 -5.42 -13.80 5.36
C LEU A 43 -4.17 -12.95 5.18
N THR A 44 -3.47 -13.17 4.07
CA THR A 44 -2.45 -12.26 3.58
C THR A 44 -2.69 -11.93 2.11
N MET A 45 -2.43 -10.67 1.76
CA MET A 45 -2.62 -10.15 0.42
C MET A 45 -1.57 -9.09 0.10
N TYR A 46 -1.38 -8.82 -1.18
CA TYR A 46 -0.42 -7.82 -1.64
C TYR A 46 -1.10 -6.72 -2.47
N GLY A 47 -0.88 -5.45 -2.05
CA GLY A 47 -1.39 -4.27 -2.75
C GLY A 47 -2.92 -4.16 -2.71
N ILE A 48 -3.45 -3.19 -3.42
CA ILE A 48 -4.90 -2.92 -3.48
C ILE A 48 -5.49 -3.13 -4.88
N LEU A 49 -4.68 -3.58 -5.84
CA LEU A 49 -5.09 -3.75 -7.23
C LEU A 49 -5.43 -5.22 -7.54
N ALA A 50 -6.14 -5.42 -8.66
CA ALA A 50 -6.45 -6.74 -9.20
C ALA A 50 -7.20 -7.68 -8.23
N GLY A 51 -8.16 -7.13 -7.46
CA GLY A 51 -9.02 -7.88 -6.55
C GLY A 51 -8.57 -7.89 -5.08
N SER A 52 -7.31 -7.63 -4.78
CA SER A 52 -6.84 -7.61 -3.39
C SER A 52 -7.47 -6.48 -2.55
N GLY A 53 -7.80 -5.35 -3.17
CA GLY A 53 -8.51 -4.26 -2.50
C GLY A 53 -9.93 -4.65 -2.07
N GLU A 54 -10.63 -5.46 -2.86
CA GLU A 54 -11.94 -6.00 -2.51
C GLU A 54 -11.84 -6.96 -1.33
N VAL A 55 -10.84 -7.84 -1.33
CA VAL A 55 -10.58 -8.74 -0.18
C VAL A 55 -10.23 -7.94 1.07
N TYR A 56 -9.41 -6.90 0.93
CA TYR A 56 -9.09 -5.99 2.04
C TYR A 56 -10.36 -5.40 2.66
N LYS A 57 -11.20 -4.76 1.85
CA LYS A 57 -12.48 -4.19 2.30
C LYS A 57 -13.44 -5.23 2.85
N TRP A 58 -13.41 -6.45 2.31
CA TRP A 58 -14.19 -7.55 2.82
C TRP A 58 -13.72 -7.98 4.21
N CYS A 59 -12.42 -8.09 4.43
CA CYS A 59 -11.86 -8.36 5.75
C CYS A 59 -12.23 -7.29 6.77
N GLU A 60 -12.16 -6.00 6.41
CA GLU A 60 -12.59 -4.91 7.28
C GLU A 60 -14.07 -5.04 7.67
N ARG A 61 -14.95 -5.28 6.70
CA ARG A 61 -16.40 -5.41 6.94
C ARG A 61 -16.76 -6.58 7.84
N GLU A 62 -16.07 -7.72 7.67
CA GLU A 62 -16.29 -8.93 8.45
C GLU A 62 -15.45 -8.97 9.75
N ASN A 63 -14.73 -7.89 10.06
CA ASN A 63 -13.79 -7.82 11.19
C ASN A 63 -12.79 -8.99 11.22
N LYS A 64 -12.29 -9.36 10.05
CA LYS A 64 -11.37 -10.48 9.84
C LYS A 64 -9.92 -10.03 9.93
N ASP A 65 -9.12 -10.75 10.72
CA ASP A 65 -7.69 -10.49 10.78
C ASP A 65 -6.97 -10.81 9.46
N PHE A 66 -6.14 -9.88 9.02
CA PHE A 66 -5.35 -10.02 7.80
C PHE A 66 -3.98 -9.34 7.90
N TYR A 67 -3.07 -9.78 7.06
CA TYR A 67 -1.79 -9.13 6.83
C TYR A 67 -1.77 -8.51 5.43
N PHE A 68 -1.50 -7.22 5.39
CA PHE A 68 -1.40 -6.48 4.15
C PHE A 68 0.06 -6.23 3.81
N MET A 69 0.46 -6.58 2.59
CA MET A 69 1.80 -6.37 2.07
C MET A 69 1.80 -5.32 0.97
N ASP A 70 2.81 -4.48 0.97
CA ASP A 70 3.05 -3.52 -0.11
C ASP A 70 4.55 -3.20 -0.20
N HIS A 71 4.95 -2.39 -1.18
CA HIS A 71 6.32 -1.90 -1.28
C HIS A 71 6.75 -1.17 -0.02
N GLY A 72 7.99 -1.38 0.37
CA GLY A 72 8.63 -0.62 1.43
C GLY A 72 8.91 0.83 1.00
N TYR A 73 9.11 1.71 1.97
CA TYR A 73 9.31 3.14 1.71
C TYR A 73 10.65 3.47 1.03
N PHE A 74 11.63 2.58 1.14
CA PHE A 74 12.99 2.79 0.64
C PHE A 74 13.33 1.91 -0.56
N THR A 75 12.33 1.39 -1.25
CA THR A 75 12.57 0.49 -2.37
C THR A 75 12.28 1.17 -3.68
N ASN A 76 13.19 1.00 -4.62
CA ASN A 76 12.84 1.12 -6.01
C ASN A 76 12.13 -0.18 -6.45
N ALA A 77 10.96 -0.06 -7.06
CA ALA A 77 10.13 -1.20 -7.47
C ALA A 77 10.84 -2.15 -8.47
N HIS A 78 11.94 -1.71 -9.06
CA HIS A 78 12.68 -2.41 -10.10
C HIS A 78 13.97 -3.06 -9.59
N ASP A 79 14.45 -2.68 -8.40
CA ASP A 79 15.73 -3.13 -7.86
C ASP A 79 15.58 -4.26 -6.86
N SER A 80 16.53 -5.16 -6.82
CA SER A 80 16.68 -6.20 -5.80
C SER A 80 17.73 -5.75 -4.76
N PRO A 81 17.52 -6.00 -3.48
CA PRO A 81 16.42 -6.69 -2.83
C PRO A 81 15.15 -5.84 -2.68
N HIS A 82 14.00 -6.48 -2.84
CA HIS A 82 12.72 -5.81 -2.61
C HIS A 82 12.39 -5.77 -1.11
N TRP A 83 12.23 -4.58 -0.59
CA TRP A 83 11.74 -4.38 0.76
C TRP A 83 10.22 -4.34 0.76
N LEU A 84 9.61 -5.13 1.59
CA LEU A 84 8.17 -5.14 1.76
C LEU A 84 7.79 -4.49 3.08
N ARG A 85 6.73 -3.73 3.06
CA ARG A 85 5.99 -3.30 4.23
C ARG A 85 4.91 -4.34 4.50
N ILE A 86 4.81 -4.81 5.72
CA ILE A 86 3.79 -5.74 6.17
C ILE A 86 3.10 -5.12 7.36
N THR A 87 1.79 -4.98 7.28
CA THR A 87 0.95 -4.42 8.35
C THR A 87 -0.17 -5.39 8.69
N LYS A 88 -0.64 -5.37 9.93
CA LYS A 88 -1.79 -6.16 10.37
C LYS A 88 -3.02 -5.27 10.41
N ASN A 89 -4.11 -5.73 9.79
CA ASN A 89 -5.42 -5.08 9.80
C ASN A 89 -5.42 -3.61 9.35
N ASN A 90 -4.43 -3.20 8.55
CA ASN A 90 -4.32 -1.83 8.10
C ASN A 90 -3.50 -1.72 6.82
N HIS A 91 -3.78 -0.71 6.01
CA HIS A 91 -3.00 -0.39 4.82
C HIS A 91 -1.60 0.16 5.17
N CYS A 92 -1.51 0.98 6.19
CA CYS A 92 -0.27 1.61 6.64
C CYS A 92 -0.08 1.43 8.15
N GLN A 93 1.18 1.51 8.59
CA GLN A 93 1.45 1.64 10.02
C GLN A 93 0.98 3.03 10.48
N ASN A 94 -0.06 3.06 11.30
CA ASN A 94 -0.67 4.28 11.85
C ASN A 94 -0.22 4.59 13.28
N ILE A 95 0.54 3.71 13.90
CA ILE A 95 1.08 3.89 15.25
C ILE A 95 2.59 3.99 15.14
N LEU A 96 3.15 5.11 15.60
CA LEU A 96 4.59 5.26 15.70
C LEU A 96 5.12 4.37 16.82
N GLN A 97 6.02 3.48 16.47
CA GLN A 97 6.70 2.60 17.41
C GLN A 97 8.20 2.82 17.27
N GLN A 98 8.87 2.94 18.39
CA GLN A 98 10.34 2.91 18.38
C GLN A 98 10.79 1.53 17.91
N ARG A 99 11.64 1.53 16.89
CA ARG A 99 12.21 0.32 16.31
C ARG A 99 13.74 0.43 16.30
N PRO A 100 14.46 -0.69 16.37
CA PRO A 100 15.92 -0.68 16.17
C PRO A 100 16.28 -0.06 14.81
N THR A 101 17.38 0.67 14.77
CA THR A 101 17.92 1.32 13.57
C THR A 101 18.83 0.43 12.74
N ASP A 102 19.11 -0.77 13.22
CA ASP A 102 20.05 -1.73 12.68
C ASP A 102 19.90 -2.00 11.18
N ARG A 103 18.65 -2.12 10.70
CA ARG A 103 18.37 -2.27 9.27
C ARG A 103 18.73 -1.01 8.47
N TYR A 104 18.39 0.15 9.01
CA TYR A 104 18.70 1.42 8.35
C TYR A 104 20.22 1.58 8.25
N GLU A 105 20.93 1.43 9.32
CA GLU A 105 22.39 1.54 9.41
C GLU A 105 23.12 0.54 8.48
N LYS A 106 22.59 -0.69 8.40
CA LYS A 106 23.17 -1.72 7.52
C LYS A 106 23.01 -1.42 6.03
N HIS A 107 21.88 -0.84 5.63
CA HIS A 107 21.50 -0.74 4.21
C HIS A 107 21.55 0.68 3.66
N PHE A 108 21.50 1.69 4.51
CA PHE A 108 21.51 3.10 4.12
C PHE A 108 22.71 3.80 4.76
N LYS A 109 23.68 4.14 3.92
CA LYS A 109 24.92 4.80 4.37
C LYS A 109 24.79 6.32 4.47
N GLN A 110 23.61 6.87 4.25
CA GLN A 110 23.37 8.32 4.27
C GLN A 110 22.74 8.70 5.60
N ASP A 111 23.32 9.72 6.23
CA ASP A 111 22.72 10.33 7.41
C ASP A 111 21.38 10.99 7.06
N ILE A 112 20.39 10.82 7.91
CA ILE A 112 19.16 11.57 7.82
C ILE A 112 19.47 13.02 8.13
N LYS A 113 19.34 13.89 7.13
CA LYS A 113 19.60 15.33 7.33
C LYS A 113 18.58 15.89 8.33
N PRO A 114 19.02 16.87 9.16
CA PRO A 114 18.11 17.54 10.06
C PRO A 114 17.00 18.26 9.28
N TRP A 115 15.86 18.41 9.94
CA TRP A 115 14.73 19.12 9.37
C TRP A 115 15.07 20.58 9.09
N ASN A 116 14.87 21.02 7.85
CA ASN A 116 15.07 22.40 7.45
C ASN A 116 13.72 23.11 7.25
N LYS A 117 13.64 24.36 7.70
CA LYS A 117 12.45 25.19 7.49
C LYS A 117 12.37 25.60 6.01
N GLY A 118 11.46 25.01 5.27
CA GLY A 118 11.21 25.34 3.86
C GLY A 118 10.41 26.62 3.69
N LYS A 119 10.50 27.25 2.51
CA LYS A 119 9.72 28.45 2.15
C LYS A 119 8.36 28.08 1.54
N LYS A 120 8.25 26.95 0.91
CA LYS A 120 7.05 26.46 0.20
C LYS A 120 6.49 25.18 0.85
N ILE A 121 5.26 24.86 0.52
CA ILE A 121 4.61 23.59 0.84
C ILE A 121 4.48 22.81 -0.46
N LEU A 122 5.01 21.59 -0.47
CA LEU A 122 4.81 20.66 -1.57
C LEU A 122 3.68 19.69 -1.23
N VAL A 123 2.63 19.67 -2.06
CA VAL A 123 1.52 18.73 -1.95
C VAL A 123 1.67 17.65 -3.01
N LEU A 124 1.70 16.39 -2.57
CA LEU A 124 1.79 15.20 -3.41
C LEU A 124 0.45 14.45 -3.32
N PRO A 125 -0.47 14.62 -4.28
CA PRO A 125 -1.75 13.95 -4.23
C PRO A 125 -1.60 12.43 -4.35
N PRO A 126 -2.53 11.65 -3.75
CA PRO A 126 -2.57 10.21 -3.95
C PRO A 126 -2.84 9.87 -5.41
N THR A 127 -2.44 8.68 -5.84
CA THR A 127 -2.87 8.18 -7.15
C THR A 127 -4.38 7.93 -7.15
N ASN A 128 -5.02 7.96 -8.34
CA ASN A 128 -6.45 7.68 -8.47
C ASN A 128 -6.85 6.34 -7.85
N ALA A 129 -6.00 5.31 -7.97
CA ALA A 129 -6.26 4.01 -7.34
C ALA A 129 -6.36 4.11 -5.81
N ILE A 130 -5.46 4.84 -5.18
CA ILE A 130 -5.47 5.07 -3.72
C ILE A 130 -6.65 5.96 -3.32
N ALA A 131 -6.90 7.05 -4.06
CA ALA A 131 -8.02 7.94 -3.79
C ALA A 131 -9.37 7.19 -3.86
N ASN A 132 -9.57 6.37 -4.89
CA ASN A 132 -10.77 5.54 -5.03
C ASN A 132 -10.87 4.47 -3.94
N PHE A 133 -9.76 3.83 -3.58
CA PHE A 133 -9.73 2.81 -2.54
C PHE A 133 -10.20 3.34 -1.18
N PHE A 134 -9.78 4.57 -0.84
CA PHE A 134 -10.15 5.23 0.42
C PHE A 134 -11.39 6.14 0.31
N ASN A 135 -12.09 6.17 -0.84
CA ASN A 135 -13.19 7.10 -1.10
C ASN A 135 -12.81 8.58 -0.86
N ALA A 136 -11.61 8.95 -1.25
CA ALA A 136 -11.00 10.26 -0.99
C ALA A 136 -10.64 10.97 -2.32
N THR A 137 -11.56 10.97 -3.27
CA THR A 137 -11.37 11.58 -4.60
C THR A 137 -11.27 13.10 -4.53
N ASP A 138 -11.83 13.72 -3.50
CA ASP A 138 -11.79 15.15 -3.18
C ASP A 138 -10.62 15.55 -2.27
N TRP A 139 -9.69 14.62 -2.00
CA TRP A 139 -8.58 14.82 -1.05
C TRP A 139 -7.73 16.04 -1.40
N LEU A 140 -7.41 16.26 -2.66
CA LEU A 140 -6.57 17.37 -3.09
C LEU A 140 -7.24 18.72 -2.82
N ASP A 141 -8.50 18.86 -3.23
CA ASP A 141 -9.26 20.11 -3.06
C ASP A 141 -9.44 20.44 -1.57
N ASN A 142 -9.80 19.45 -0.77
CA ASN A 142 -9.94 19.61 0.67
C ASN A 142 -8.61 19.98 1.33
N THR A 143 -7.51 19.34 0.93
CA THR A 143 -6.17 19.63 1.45
C THR A 143 -5.74 21.06 1.09
N LEU A 144 -5.90 21.47 -0.16
CA LEU A 144 -5.57 22.82 -0.59
C LEU A 144 -6.40 23.89 0.13
N LYS A 145 -7.69 23.62 0.34
CA LYS A 145 -8.57 24.52 1.09
C LYS A 145 -8.07 24.70 2.54
N ILE A 146 -7.73 23.61 3.22
CA ILE A 146 -7.22 23.64 4.60
C ILE A 146 -5.88 24.39 4.65
N LEU A 147 -4.97 24.10 3.73
CA LEU A 147 -3.67 24.77 3.69
C LEU A 147 -3.80 26.27 3.49
N LYS A 148 -4.61 26.72 2.52
CA LYS A 148 -4.84 28.13 2.25
C LYS A 148 -5.45 28.90 3.43
N GLN A 149 -6.20 28.21 4.31
CA GLN A 149 -6.77 28.81 5.51
C GLN A 149 -5.76 28.94 6.66
N ASN A 150 -4.67 28.17 6.62
CA ASN A 150 -3.73 28.04 7.75
C ASN A 150 -2.32 28.55 7.45
N THR A 151 -2.03 29.00 6.24
CA THR A 151 -0.72 29.52 5.87
C THR A 151 -0.79 30.42 4.64
N ASP A 152 0.09 31.41 4.59
CA ASP A 152 0.35 32.29 3.44
C ASP A 152 1.49 31.79 2.56
N ARG A 153 2.10 30.64 2.91
CA ARG A 153 3.21 30.08 2.14
C ARG A 153 2.73 29.63 0.76
N GLU A 154 3.61 29.77 -0.23
CA GLU A 154 3.39 29.25 -1.56
C GLU A 154 3.18 27.72 -1.52
N ILE A 155 2.17 27.24 -2.25
CA ILE A 155 1.80 25.84 -2.31
C ILE A 155 2.03 25.33 -3.72
N ASP A 156 2.96 24.40 -3.87
CA ASP A 156 3.22 23.70 -5.11
C ASP A 156 2.51 22.33 -5.07
N VAL A 157 1.75 22.00 -6.12
CA VAL A 157 1.15 20.67 -6.29
C VAL A 157 1.96 19.90 -7.33
N ARG A 158 2.42 18.71 -6.97
CA ARG A 158 3.14 17.82 -7.87
C ARG A 158 2.45 16.49 -7.98
N GLU A 159 1.77 16.28 -9.10
CA GLU A 159 1.16 14.99 -9.40
C GLU A 159 2.22 13.93 -9.77
N LYS A 160 1.90 12.68 -9.52
CA LYS A 160 2.71 11.58 -10.00
C LYS A 160 2.63 11.56 -11.54
N PRO A 161 3.76 11.54 -12.26
CA PRO A 161 3.75 11.45 -13.71
C PRO A 161 2.92 10.24 -14.15
N TYR A 162 1.96 10.48 -15.05
CA TYR A 162 1.22 9.39 -15.69
C TYR A 162 2.19 8.61 -16.58
N ASN A 163 2.34 7.31 -16.33
CA ASN A 163 3.08 6.42 -17.21
C ASN A 163 2.08 5.58 -18.02
N PRO A 164 1.85 5.91 -19.29
CA PRO A 164 0.87 5.21 -20.13
C PRO A 164 1.25 3.75 -20.44
N THR A 165 2.50 3.36 -20.20
CA THR A 165 2.94 1.97 -20.38
C THR A 165 2.58 1.04 -19.22
N ILE A 166 2.10 1.57 -18.11
CA ILE A 166 1.52 0.77 -17.04
C ILE A 166 0.02 0.70 -17.30
N GLU A 167 -0.40 -0.26 -18.09
CA GLU A 167 -1.81 -0.65 -18.16
C GLU A 167 -2.25 -1.06 -16.75
N ILE A 168 -3.06 -0.21 -16.14
CA ILE A 168 -3.74 -0.57 -14.91
C ILE A 168 -4.93 -1.40 -15.38
N ASP A 169 -4.79 -2.73 -15.34
CA ASP A 169 -5.92 -3.64 -15.52
C ASP A 169 -6.94 -3.38 -14.41
N HIS A 170 -7.83 -2.45 -14.69
CA HIS A 170 -9.05 -2.28 -13.92
C HIS A 170 -9.99 -3.41 -14.32
N VAL A 171 -10.01 -4.49 -13.56
CA VAL A 171 -11.09 -5.45 -13.62
C VAL A 171 -12.35 -4.71 -13.14
N GLY A 172 -13.15 -4.23 -14.08
CA GLY A 172 -14.49 -3.72 -13.81
C GLY A 172 -14.77 -2.22 -13.99
N ALA A 173 -13.87 -1.42 -14.55
CA ALA A 173 -14.20 -0.04 -14.92
C ALA A 173 -13.84 0.24 -16.38
N THR A 174 -14.85 0.22 -17.23
CA THR A 174 -14.77 0.80 -18.58
C THR A 174 -14.64 2.31 -18.41
N VAL A 175 -13.46 2.85 -18.61
CA VAL A 175 -13.29 4.28 -18.81
C VAL A 175 -13.60 4.55 -20.29
N LYS A 176 -14.71 5.27 -20.54
CA LYS A 176 -15.00 5.89 -21.83
C LYS A 176 -14.20 7.18 -21.97
#